data_3e813f6abd4a0bb5b12265d0eee076a4
#
_entry.id   3e813f6abd4a0bb5b12265d0eee076a4
#
_cell.length_a   1.000
_cell.length_b   1.000
_cell.length_c   1.000
_cell.angle_alpha   90.00
_cell.angle_beta   90.00
_cell.angle_gamma   90.00
#
_symmetry.space_group_name_H-M   'P 1'
#
loop_
_entity.id
_entity.type
_entity.pdbx_description
1 polymer ?
#
loop_
_entity_poly.entity_id
_entity_poly.type
_entity_poly.pdbx_seq_one_letter_code
_entity_poly.pdbx_strand_id
1 'polypeptide(L)'
;MILFTSDYTEGAHPRIIEKLAETNMEQTVGYGEDPYCEAAREAIKKVCDAPDADVHFLVGGTQTNFTVISSILRPFQGVICADSGHINVHETGAVEATGHKVLALPSKEGKITGQQIKEYYDLHWSDESREHIVQPKMVYICLLYTSPSPRD
;
A
#
# COMPACT_ATOMS: atom_id res chain seq x y z
N MET A 1 -4.23 -0.35 -31.56
CA MET A 1 -5.36 0.17 -30.73
C MET A 1 -4.79 0.44 -29.35
N ILE A 2 -4.97 1.65 -28.82
CA ILE A 2 -4.55 1.97 -27.43
C ILE A 2 -5.75 1.66 -26.54
N LEU A 3 -5.55 0.83 -25.52
CA LEU A 3 -6.57 0.44 -24.54
C LEU A 3 -6.37 1.23 -23.24
N PHE A 4 -7.45 1.82 -22.75
CA PHE A 4 -7.49 2.53 -21.48
C PHE A 4 -8.22 1.72 -20.38
N THR A 5 -8.11 0.41 -20.44
CA THR A 5 -8.79 -0.51 -19.51
C THR A 5 -8.01 -0.72 -18.21
N SER A 6 -6.69 -0.59 -18.27
CA SER A 6 -5.79 -0.75 -17.14
C SER A 6 -4.41 -0.19 -17.48
N ASP A 7 -3.63 0.19 -16.48
CA ASP A 7 -2.26 0.68 -16.60
C ASP A 7 -1.20 -0.43 -16.66
N TYR A 8 -1.60 -1.71 -16.60
CA TYR A 8 -0.72 -2.87 -16.65
C TYR A 8 -1.04 -3.84 -17.80
N THR A 9 -1.62 -3.36 -18.89
CA THR A 9 -1.94 -4.20 -20.05
C THR A 9 -0.77 -4.41 -21.01
N GLU A 10 0.28 -3.64 -20.88
CA GLU A 10 1.48 -3.73 -21.70
C GLU A 10 2.66 -4.31 -20.88
N GLY A 11 3.67 -4.81 -21.60
CA GLY A 11 4.91 -5.28 -20.99
C GLY A 11 5.80 -4.11 -20.51
N ALA A 12 6.98 -4.46 -20.00
CA ALA A 12 7.93 -3.47 -19.55
C ALA A 12 8.50 -2.63 -20.71
N HIS A 13 8.89 -1.40 -20.40
CA HIS A 13 9.56 -0.53 -21.36
C HIS A 13 10.78 -1.24 -22.01
N PRO A 14 11.04 -1.07 -23.33
CA PRO A 14 12.12 -1.79 -24.03
C PRO A 14 13.48 -1.73 -23.33
N ARG A 15 13.87 -0.58 -22.78
CA ARG A 15 15.13 -0.44 -22.02
C ARG A 15 15.22 -1.30 -20.77
N ILE A 16 14.07 -1.65 -20.14
CA ILE A 16 14.03 -2.58 -19.01
C ILE A 16 14.31 -4.00 -19.52
N ILE A 17 13.69 -4.38 -20.64
CA ILE A 17 13.90 -5.70 -21.26
C ILE A 17 15.36 -5.86 -21.71
N GLU A 18 15.95 -4.84 -22.32
CA GLU A 18 17.37 -4.81 -22.68
C GLU A 18 18.25 -5.02 -21.46
N LYS A 19 17.97 -4.30 -20.36
CA LYS A 19 18.74 -4.40 -19.12
C LYS A 19 18.61 -5.77 -18.45
N LEU A 20 17.42 -6.35 -18.47
CA LEU A 20 17.19 -7.71 -17.99
C LEU A 20 17.97 -8.73 -18.83
N ALA A 21 18.01 -8.57 -20.16
CA ALA A 21 18.78 -9.44 -21.03
C ALA A 21 20.31 -9.33 -20.79
N GLU A 22 20.83 -8.12 -20.57
CA GLU A 22 22.24 -7.88 -20.26
C GLU A 22 22.68 -8.57 -18.97
N THR A 23 21.85 -8.52 -17.93
CA THR A 23 22.20 -9.01 -16.59
C THR A 23 21.71 -10.43 -16.30
N ASN A 24 20.98 -11.06 -17.23
CA ASN A 24 20.30 -12.34 -17.02
C ASN A 24 21.21 -13.49 -16.56
N MET A 25 22.47 -13.48 -16.93
CA MET A 25 23.42 -14.54 -16.60
C MET A 25 24.32 -14.16 -15.40
N GLU A 26 24.13 -13.00 -14.80
CA GLU A 26 24.87 -12.61 -13.61
C GLU A 26 24.38 -13.36 -12.38
N GLN A 27 25.29 -13.82 -11.57
CA GLN A 27 24.98 -14.49 -10.30
C GLN A 27 25.06 -13.46 -9.18
N THR A 28 23.92 -13.13 -8.61
CA THR A 28 23.81 -12.18 -7.48
C THR A 28 23.25 -12.87 -6.24
N VAL A 29 23.49 -12.30 -5.08
CA VAL A 29 22.81 -12.73 -3.85
C VAL A 29 21.32 -12.41 -3.93
N GLY A 30 20.51 -13.18 -3.20
CA GLY A 30 19.05 -12.98 -3.15
C GLY A 30 18.60 -12.01 -2.06
N TYR A 31 17.28 -11.98 -1.87
CA TYR A 31 16.62 -11.26 -0.77
C TYR A 31 16.81 -9.74 -0.75
N GLY A 32 17.12 -9.14 -1.92
CA GLY A 32 17.34 -7.71 -2.02
C GLY A 32 18.70 -7.22 -1.51
N GLU A 33 19.65 -8.13 -1.30
CA GLU A 33 21.01 -7.84 -0.86
C GLU A 33 22.00 -7.66 -2.05
N ASP A 34 21.47 -7.67 -3.26
CA ASP A 34 22.23 -7.53 -4.49
C ASP A 34 22.57 -6.06 -4.82
N PRO A 35 23.60 -5.81 -5.64
CA PRO A 35 24.02 -4.46 -6.01
C PRO A 35 22.95 -3.64 -6.76
N TYR A 36 22.04 -4.30 -7.47
CA TYR A 36 20.97 -3.62 -8.21
C TYR A 36 19.90 -3.08 -7.26
N CYS A 37 19.52 -3.88 -6.26
CA CYS A 37 18.61 -3.43 -5.20
C CYS A 37 19.22 -2.27 -4.41
N GLU A 38 20.51 -2.32 -4.09
CA GLU A 38 21.19 -1.23 -3.38
C GLU A 38 21.21 0.06 -4.21
N ALA A 39 21.59 -0.03 -5.48
CA ALA A 39 21.56 1.13 -6.39
C ALA A 39 20.15 1.70 -6.55
N ALA A 40 19.13 0.84 -6.58
CA ALA A 40 17.73 1.26 -6.66
C ALA A 40 17.27 1.97 -5.38
N ARG A 41 17.64 1.47 -4.19
CA ARG A 41 17.35 2.14 -2.90
C ARG A 41 17.90 3.55 -2.86
N GLU A 42 19.17 3.70 -3.20
CA GLU A 42 19.82 5.02 -3.21
C GLU A 42 19.19 5.97 -4.23
N ALA A 43 18.83 5.47 -5.42
CA ALA A 43 18.13 6.27 -6.42
C ALA A 43 16.74 6.74 -5.91
N ILE A 44 15.98 5.87 -5.25
CA ILE A 44 14.67 6.18 -4.68
C ILE A 44 14.80 7.20 -3.54
N LYS A 45 15.70 6.98 -2.59
CA LYS A 45 15.98 7.92 -1.50
C LYS A 45 16.31 9.31 -2.02
N LYS A 46 17.12 9.39 -3.05
CA LYS A 46 17.51 10.66 -3.69
C LYS A 46 16.32 11.36 -4.34
N VAL A 47 15.49 10.62 -5.10
CA VAL A 47 14.30 11.20 -5.78
C VAL A 47 13.26 11.67 -4.77
N CYS A 48 13.10 10.93 -3.67
CA CYS A 48 12.14 11.27 -2.61
C CYS A 48 12.67 12.32 -1.62
N ASP A 49 13.91 12.77 -1.76
CA ASP A 49 14.59 13.65 -0.77
C ASP A 49 14.48 13.09 0.66
N ALA A 50 14.68 11.78 0.80
CA ALA A 50 14.50 11.05 2.04
C ALA A 50 15.70 10.12 2.32
N PRO A 51 16.89 10.67 2.65
CA PRO A 51 18.12 9.89 2.80
C PRO A 51 18.06 8.84 3.91
N ASP A 52 17.27 9.09 4.95
CA ASP A 52 17.13 8.20 6.11
C ASP A 52 15.95 7.21 5.97
N ALA A 53 15.28 7.17 4.82
CA ALA A 53 14.17 6.24 4.60
C ALA A 53 14.66 4.82 4.38
N ASP A 54 13.94 3.83 4.90
CA ASP A 54 14.10 2.44 4.53
C ASP A 54 13.27 2.13 3.28
N VAL A 55 13.89 1.49 2.27
CA VAL A 55 13.25 1.12 1.02
C VAL A 55 13.18 -0.40 0.91
N HIS A 56 11.97 -0.94 0.82
CA HIS A 56 11.72 -2.37 0.69
C HIS A 56 11.08 -2.69 -0.66
N PHE A 57 11.57 -3.74 -1.32
CA PHE A 57 11.01 -4.25 -2.57
C PHE A 57 10.12 -5.45 -2.29
N LEU A 58 8.87 -5.38 -2.74
CA LEU A 58 7.85 -6.43 -2.58
C LEU A 58 7.26 -6.79 -3.95
N VAL A 59 6.69 -7.98 -4.07
CA VAL A 59 6.26 -8.54 -5.36
C VAL A 59 5.07 -7.80 -5.98
N GLY A 60 4.23 -7.19 -5.15
CA GLY A 60 3.03 -6.49 -5.64
C GLY A 60 2.30 -5.70 -4.56
N GLY A 61 1.32 -4.89 -4.99
CA GLY A 61 0.60 -3.98 -4.11
C GLY A 61 -0.14 -4.68 -2.96
N THR A 62 -0.84 -5.78 -3.26
CA THR A 62 -1.53 -6.56 -2.23
C THR A 62 -0.58 -7.09 -1.17
N GLN A 63 0.58 -7.66 -1.59
CA GLN A 63 1.61 -8.09 -0.63
C GLN A 63 2.13 -6.93 0.21
N THR A 64 2.37 -5.79 -0.41
CA THR A 64 2.81 -4.57 0.30
C THR A 64 1.79 -4.17 1.35
N ASN A 65 0.51 -4.09 0.98
CA ASN A 65 -0.55 -3.65 1.87
C ASN A 65 -0.69 -4.56 3.10
N PHE A 66 -0.88 -5.85 2.92
CA PHE A 66 -1.06 -6.75 4.07
C PHE A 66 0.22 -6.88 4.92
N THR A 67 1.40 -6.83 4.31
CA THR A 67 2.67 -6.89 5.05
C THR A 67 2.84 -5.67 5.94
N VAL A 68 2.64 -4.46 5.42
CA VAL A 68 2.73 -3.22 6.20
C VAL A 68 1.68 -3.18 7.30
N ILE A 69 0.41 -3.48 6.96
CA ILE A 69 -0.69 -3.47 7.93
C ILE A 69 -0.43 -4.46 9.06
N SER A 70 -0.06 -5.70 8.74
CA SER A 70 0.19 -6.73 9.75
C SER A 70 1.44 -6.49 10.58
N SER A 71 2.44 -5.79 10.06
CA SER A 71 3.64 -5.44 10.81
C SER A 71 3.41 -4.34 11.85
N ILE A 72 2.42 -3.48 11.62
CA ILE A 72 2.12 -2.31 12.48
C ILE A 72 1.05 -2.63 13.51
N LEU A 73 0.02 -3.38 13.12
CA LEU A 73 -1.15 -3.62 13.95
C LEU A 73 -0.99 -4.81 14.89
N ARG A 74 -1.59 -4.70 16.08
CA ARG A 74 -1.81 -5.83 16.99
C ARG A 74 -3.10 -6.56 16.60
N PRO A 75 -3.28 -7.85 16.97
CA PRO A 75 -4.41 -8.67 16.54
C PRO A 75 -5.81 -8.08 16.78
N PHE A 76 -5.98 -7.25 17.82
CA PHE A 76 -7.25 -6.59 18.16
C PHE A 76 -7.43 -5.23 17.47
N GLN A 77 -6.50 -4.82 16.63
CA GLN A 77 -6.51 -3.52 15.95
C GLN A 77 -6.91 -3.67 14.48
N GLY A 78 -7.56 -2.64 13.96
CA GLY A 78 -8.02 -2.58 12.58
C GLY A 78 -7.53 -1.32 11.84
N VAL A 79 -7.66 -1.38 10.53
CA VAL A 79 -7.26 -0.33 9.60
C VAL A 79 -8.48 0.35 8.99
N ILE A 80 -8.56 1.68 9.15
CA ILE A 80 -9.60 2.51 8.52
C ILE A 80 -9.24 2.75 7.06
N CYS A 81 -10.22 2.63 6.17
CA CYS A 81 -10.10 3.06 4.77
C CYS A 81 -11.44 3.57 4.22
N ALA A 82 -11.43 4.13 3.01
CA ALA A 82 -12.67 4.38 2.26
C ALA A 82 -13.38 3.05 1.95
N ASP A 83 -14.70 3.04 1.90
CA ASP A 83 -15.51 1.86 1.51
C ASP A 83 -15.16 1.35 0.10
N SER A 84 -14.72 2.24 -0.80
CA SER A 84 -14.16 1.94 -2.12
C SER A 84 -12.65 1.65 -2.10
N GLY A 85 -11.99 1.66 -0.94
CA GLY A 85 -10.56 1.44 -0.81
C GLY A 85 -10.13 0.06 -1.29
N HIS A 86 -8.98 -0.01 -1.96
CA HIS A 86 -8.49 -1.23 -2.61
C HIS A 86 -8.41 -2.43 -1.65
N ILE A 87 -7.92 -2.21 -0.43
CA ILE A 87 -7.84 -3.24 0.62
C ILE A 87 -9.20 -3.78 1.06
N ASN A 88 -10.28 -3.00 0.84
CA ASN A 88 -11.64 -3.43 1.17
C ASN A 88 -12.32 -4.20 0.02
N VAL A 89 -12.05 -3.83 -1.25
CA VAL A 89 -12.88 -4.30 -2.39
C VAL A 89 -12.13 -5.15 -3.42
N HIS A 90 -10.80 -5.11 -3.49
CA HIS A 90 -10.03 -5.71 -4.57
C HIS A 90 -8.89 -6.64 -4.14
N GLU A 91 -8.73 -6.96 -2.86
CA GLU A 91 -7.61 -7.78 -2.38
C GLU A 91 -8.03 -9.16 -1.84
N THR A 92 -9.26 -9.58 -2.11
CA THR A 92 -9.76 -10.94 -1.80
C THR A 92 -9.59 -11.31 -0.31
N GLY A 93 -9.73 -10.33 0.60
CA GLY A 93 -9.58 -10.55 2.04
C GLY A 93 -8.13 -10.73 2.50
N ALA A 94 -7.15 -10.18 1.78
CA ALA A 94 -5.74 -10.35 2.14
C ALA A 94 -5.39 -9.75 3.52
N VAL A 95 -5.98 -8.61 3.87
CA VAL A 95 -5.79 -7.99 5.19
C VAL A 95 -6.44 -8.84 6.28
N GLU A 96 -7.67 -9.30 6.06
CA GLU A 96 -8.42 -10.16 6.97
C GLU A 96 -7.71 -11.50 7.21
N ALA A 97 -7.05 -12.03 6.18
CA ALA A 97 -6.24 -13.26 6.29
C ALA A 97 -5.05 -13.11 7.26
N THR A 98 -4.61 -11.89 7.53
CA THR A 98 -3.58 -11.60 8.55
C THR A 98 -4.15 -11.45 9.97
N GLY A 99 -5.47 -11.59 10.13
CA GLY A 99 -6.17 -11.48 11.42
C GLY A 99 -6.60 -10.05 11.76
N HIS A 100 -6.50 -9.11 10.82
CA HIS A 100 -6.90 -7.72 11.03
C HIS A 100 -8.21 -7.39 10.30
N LYS A 101 -9.00 -6.50 10.88
CA LYS A 101 -10.26 -6.04 10.29
C LYS A 101 -10.06 -4.76 9.51
N VAL A 102 -10.60 -4.72 8.30
CA VAL A 102 -10.79 -3.47 7.56
C VAL A 102 -12.03 -2.75 8.10
N LEU A 103 -11.85 -1.48 8.47
CA LEU A 103 -12.87 -0.59 9.02
C LEU A 103 -13.24 0.42 7.93
N ALA A 104 -14.15 0.01 7.04
CA ALA A 104 -14.54 0.81 5.89
C ALA A 104 -15.47 1.95 6.29
N LEU A 105 -15.11 3.19 5.94
CA LEU A 105 -15.95 4.38 6.11
C LEU A 105 -16.62 4.78 4.80
N PRO A 106 -17.86 5.27 4.84
CA PRO A 106 -18.54 5.78 3.66
C PRO A 106 -17.70 6.88 2.98
N SER A 107 -17.47 6.73 1.68
CA SER A 107 -16.67 7.68 0.91
C SER A 107 -17.51 8.47 -0.08
N LYS A 108 -17.05 9.68 -0.41
CA LYS A 108 -17.57 10.46 -1.52
C LYS A 108 -16.47 10.58 -2.57
N GLU A 109 -16.71 10.08 -3.77
CA GLU A 109 -15.70 10.07 -4.84
C GLU A 109 -14.39 9.38 -4.41
N GLY A 110 -14.50 8.29 -3.64
CA GLY A 110 -13.36 7.53 -3.13
C GLY A 110 -12.59 8.20 -1.99
N LYS A 111 -13.08 9.32 -1.46
CA LYS A 111 -12.41 10.10 -0.42
C LYS A 111 -13.14 10.02 0.92
N ILE A 112 -12.37 9.89 1.99
CA ILE A 112 -12.80 10.07 3.38
C ILE A 112 -12.14 11.32 3.95
N THR A 113 -12.77 11.91 4.96
CA THR A 113 -12.29 13.15 5.58
C THR A 113 -11.65 12.88 6.95
N GLY A 114 -10.74 13.76 7.37
CA GLY A 114 -10.20 13.70 8.73
C GLY A 114 -11.27 13.79 9.82
N GLN A 115 -12.37 14.49 9.54
CA GLN A 115 -13.51 14.58 10.47
C GLN A 115 -14.21 13.23 10.63
N GLN A 116 -14.48 12.49 9.55
CA GLN A 116 -15.05 11.13 9.62
C GLN A 116 -14.15 10.16 10.40
N ILE A 117 -12.83 10.24 10.19
CA ILE A 117 -11.86 9.42 10.91
C ILE A 117 -11.90 9.74 12.40
N LYS A 118 -11.92 11.05 12.74
CA LYS A 118 -12.00 11.50 14.13
C LYS A 118 -13.29 11.05 14.81
N GLU A 119 -14.43 11.22 14.15
CA GLU A 119 -15.72 10.77 14.67
C GLU A 119 -15.76 9.27 14.94
N TYR A 120 -15.24 8.46 14.01
CA TYR A 120 -15.14 7.01 14.18
C TYR A 120 -14.21 6.63 15.34
N TYR A 121 -13.09 7.31 15.48
CA TYR A 121 -12.16 7.13 16.58
C TYR A 121 -12.78 7.51 17.92
N ASP A 122 -13.40 8.69 18.03
CA ASP A 122 -14.05 9.17 19.24
C ASP A 122 -15.24 8.25 19.66
N LEU A 123 -16.02 7.76 18.68
CA LEU A 123 -17.09 6.81 18.92
C LEU A 123 -16.57 5.53 19.57
N HIS A 124 -15.47 4.97 19.07
CA HIS A 124 -14.84 3.79 19.66
C HIS A 124 -14.46 4.03 21.13
N TRP A 125 -13.81 5.16 21.42
CA TRP A 125 -13.33 5.45 22.77
C TRP A 125 -14.43 5.86 23.75
N SER A 126 -15.56 6.35 23.26
CA SER A 126 -16.74 6.68 24.08
C SER A 126 -17.64 5.47 24.38
N ASP A 127 -17.45 4.36 23.65
CA ASP A 127 -18.23 3.14 23.86
C ASP A 127 -17.75 2.41 25.12
N GLU A 128 -18.66 2.15 26.06
CA GLU A 128 -18.37 1.42 27.28
C GLU A 128 -17.96 -0.04 27.00
N SER A 129 -18.39 -0.59 25.86
CA SER A 129 -18.07 -1.94 25.41
C SER A 129 -16.91 -2.01 24.41
N ARG A 130 -16.10 -0.96 24.27
CA ARG A 130 -15.00 -0.87 23.30
C ARG A 130 -14.02 -2.04 23.33
N GLU A 131 -13.90 -2.73 24.45
CA GLU A 131 -13.02 -3.90 24.59
C GLU A 131 -13.53 -5.13 23.80
N HIS A 132 -14.80 -5.11 23.37
CA HIS A 132 -15.43 -6.15 22.55
C HIS A 132 -15.42 -5.84 21.05
N ILE A 133 -14.92 -4.65 20.65
CA ILE A 133 -14.87 -4.21 19.26
C ILE A 133 -13.46 -3.91 18.80
N VAL A 134 -13.22 -4.03 17.51
CA VAL A 134 -11.89 -3.80 16.94
C VAL A 134 -11.48 -2.34 17.10
N GLN A 135 -10.30 -2.13 17.67
CA GLN A 135 -9.72 -0.80 17.88
C GLN A 135 -9.24 -0.18 16.57
N PRO A 136 -9.74 1.01 16.16
CA PRO A 136 -9.16 1.73 15.03
C PRO A 136 -7.76 2.24 15.39
N LYS A 137 -6.74 1.86 14.61
CA LYS A 137 -5.35 2.22 14.90
C LYS A 137 -4.55 2.73 13.71
N MET A 138 -4.94 2.40 12.51
CA MET A 138 -4.27 2.78 11.28
C MET A 138 -5.27 3.39 10.31
N VAL A 139 -4.83 4.32 9.49
CA VAL A 139 -5.58 4.83 8.34
C VAL A 139 -4.81 4.48 7.07
N TYR A 140 -5.50 3.82 6.14
CA TYR A 140 -4.98 3.48 4.82
C TYR A 140 -5.56 4.43 3.77
N ILE A 141 -4.67 5.06 3.02
CA ILE A 141 -5.02 5.93 1.89
C ILE A 141 -4.29 5.42 0.65
N CYS A 142 -5.05 5.07 -0.38
CA CYS A 142 -4.50 4.62 -1.65
C CYS A 142 -4.26 5.83 -2.56
N LEU A 143 -3.02 6.16 -2.83
CA LEU A 143 -2.64 7.31 -3.67
C LEU A 143 -3.04 7.14 -5.13
N LEU A 144 -3.15 5.91 -5.64
CA LEU A 144 -3.56 5.64 -7.02
C LEU A 144 -4.96 6.18 -7.37
N TYR A 145 -5.84 6.31 -6.35
CA TYR A 145 -7.20 6.83 -6.53
C TYR A 145 -7.36 8.29 -6.10
N THR A 146 -6.39 8.85 -5.42
CA THR A 146 -6.48 10.19 -4.81
C THR A 146 -5.37 11.14 -5.26
N SER A 147 -4.38 10.65 -6.00
CA SER A 147 -3.30 11.48 -6.52
C SER A 147 -3.83 12.38 -7.63
N PRO A 148 -3.64 13.69 -7.56
CA PRO A 148 -3.85 14.54 -8.73
C PRO A 148 -2.93 14.07 -9.86
N SER A 149 -3.42 14.14 -11.09
CA SER A 149 -2.59 13.90 -12.26
C SER A 149 -1.35 14.82 -12.20
N PRO A 150 -0.16 14.36 -12.60
CA PRO A 150 1.02 15.23 -12.64
C PRO A 150 0.90 16.48 -13.49
N ARG A 151 -0.27 16.74 -14.06
CA ARG A 151 -0.59 17.86 -14.92
C ARG A 151 -1.61 18.84 -14.32
N ASP A 152 -2.08 18.61 -13.10
CA ASP A 152 -3.04 19.48 -12.41
C ASP A 152 -2.33 20.43 -11.43
#